data_b25ca371001f708291f12a64cd1e6f15
#
_entry.id   b25ca371001f708291f12a64cd1e6f15
#
_cell.length_a   1.000
_cell.length_b   1.000
_cell.length_c   1.000
_cell.angle_alpha   90.00
_cell.angle_beta   90.00
_cell.angle_gamma   90.00
#
_symmetry.space_group_name_H-M   'P 1'
#
loop_
_entity.id
_entity.type
_entity.pdbx_description
1 polymer ?
#
loop_
_entity_poly.entity_id
_entity_poly.type
_entity_poly.pdbx_seq_one_letter_code
_entity_poly.pdbx_strand_id
1 'polypeptide(L)'
;CRRLMREIRNKPGFLPAATWLVVRNDALGELEWCGTIQGVVDKLGVGSIQNIGVVPIHRGFGLGTCLIEQALAGFRGQGLRRAFLEVTAENSGAVRLYQRLGFRRTKTIYKVVEATDEVPACESVASAVGTQLAEPACP
;
A
#
# COMPACT_ATOMS: atom_id res chain seq x y z
N CYS A 1 5.02 3.82 13.11
CA CYS A 1 4.76 4.30 11.74
C CYS A 1 5.91 5.10 11.13
N ARG A 2 6.45 6.15 11.80
CA ARG A 2 7.56 6.97 11.27
C ARG A 2 8.82 6.17 10.92
N ARG A 3 9.14 5.14 11.71
CA ARG A 3 10.30 4.26 11.46
C ARG A 3 10.11 3.50 10.17
N LEU A 4 8.96 2.83 9.98
CA LEU A 4 8.64 2.09 8.77
C LEU A 4 8.70 2.98 7.52
N MET A 5 8.12 4.18 7.57
CA MET A 5 8.14 5.12 6.45
C MET A 5 9.56 5.55 6.08
N ARG A 6 10.43 5.75 7.07
CA ARG A 6 11.84 6.06 6.85
C ARG A 6 12.60 4.88 6.25
N GLU A 7 12.35 3.68 6.74
CA GLU A 7 12.96 2.44 6.22
C GLU A 7 12.57 2.23 4.75
N ILE A 8 11.29 2.44 4.39
CA ILE A 8 10.83 2.34 2.99
C ILE A 8 11.48 3.40 2.11
N ARG A 9 11.58 4.65 2.58
CA ARG A 9 12.23 5.75 1.86
C ARG A 9 13.70 5.44 1.56
N ASN A 10 14.38 4.71 2.43
CA ASN A 10 15.78 4.36 2.27
C ASN A 10 16.00 3.06 1.48
N LYS A 11 14.93 2.38 1.03
CA LYS A 11 15.06 1.18 0.20
C LYS A 11 15.62 1.52 -1.17
N PRO A 12 16.51 0.68 -1.72
CA PRO A 12 16.83 0.73 -3.15
C PRO A 12 15.53 0.62 -3.97
N GLY A 13 15.37 1.47 -4.95
CA GLY A 13 14.16 1.48 -5.77
C GLY A 13 12.99 2.28 -5.18
N PHE A 14 13.17 3.02 -4.09
CA PHE A 14 12.15 3.95 -3.61
C PHE A 14 11.71 4.90 -4.75
N LEU A 15 10.41 5.00 -4.98
CA LEU A 15 9.86 5.76 -6.10
C LEU A 15 9.00 6.94 -5.59
N PRO A 16 9.52 8.16 -5.60
CA PRO A 16 8.75 9.35 -5.21
C PRO A 16 7.46 9.52 -6.01
N ALA A 17 7.46 9.22 -7.32
CA ALA A 17 6.29 9.32 -8.17
C ALA A 17 5.12 8.38 -7.78
N ALA A 18 5.41 7.31 -7.04
CA ALA A 18 4.42 6.37 -6.50
C ALA A 18 4.26 6.50 -4.98
N THR A 19 4.67 7.64 -4.42
CA THR A 19 4.61 7.92 -2.98
C THR A 19 3.82 9.19 -2.73
N TRP A 20 2.71 9.06 -2.01
CA TRP A 20 1.75 10.15 -1.82
C TRP A 20 1.31 10.27 -0.38
N LEU A 21 0.94 11.47 -0.02
CA LEU A 21 0.39 11.83 1.27
C LEU A 21 -0.88 12.65 1.05
N VAL A 22 -1.97 12.23 1.67
CA VAL A 22 -3.22 12.98 1.67
C VAL A 22 -3.29 13.80 2.94
N VAL A 23 -3.50 15.08 2.77
CA VAL A 23 -3.73 16.03 3.86
C VAL A 23 -5.00 16.83 3.57
N ARG A 24 -5.64 17.32 4.60
CA ARG A 24 -6.72 18.31 4.48
C ARG A 24 -6.46 19.45 5.43
N ASN A 25 -7.03 20.60 5.16
CA ASN A 25 -7.12 21.66 6.16
C ASN A 25 -8.31 21.37 7.08
N ASP A 26 -8.10 21.45 8.37
CA ASP A 26 -9.19 21.42 9.34
C ASP A 26 -9.94 22.75 9.39
N ALA A 27 -10.92 22.86 10.29
CA ALA A 27 -11.71 24.08 10.45
C ALA A 27 -10.92 25.29 10.92
N LEU A 28 -9.72 25.09 11.46
CA LEU A 28 -8.80 26.14 11.92
C LEU A 28 -7.71 26.46 10.88
N GLY A 29 -7.72 25.76 9.73
CA GLY A 29 -6.70 25.90 8.69
C GLY A 29 -5.41 25.12 8.94
N GLU A 30 -5.38 24.28 9.97
CA GLU A 30 -4.26 23.39 10.25
C GLU A 30 -4.27 22.17 9.35
N LEU A 31 -3.07 21.67 9.01
CA LEU A 31 -2.92 20.50 8.17
C LEU A 31 -3.17 19.22 8.97
N GLU A 32 -4.20 18.48 8.58
CA GLU A 32 -4.52 17.17 9.12
C GLU A 32 -4.09 16.06 8.16
N TRP A 33 -3.37 15.08 8.69
CA TRP A 33 -2.85 13.93 7.94
C TRP A 33 -3.93 12.87 7.79
N CYS A 34 -4.37 12.62 6.57
CA CYS A 34 -5.51 11.70 6.31
C CYS A 34 -5.06 10.32 5.86
N GLY A 35 -3.97 10.22 5.10
CA GLY A 35 -3.49 8.93 4.61
C GLY A 35 -2.19 9.03 3.83
N THR A 36 -1.58 7.89 3.58
CA THR A 36 -0.31 7.80 2.83
C THR A 36 -0.23 6.51 2.04
N ILE A 37 0.57 6.53 0.98
CA ILE A 37 1.00 5.35 0.21
C ILE A 37 2.47 5.50 -0.15
N GLN A 38 3.22 4.40 -0.15
CA GLN A 38 4.62 4.39 -0.55
C GLN A 38 4.88 3.25 -1.53
N GLY A 39 5.48 3.60 -2.66
CA GLY A 39 5.86 2.69 -3.71
C GLY A 39 7.37 2.56 -3.89
N VAL A 40 7.81 1.37 -4.24
CA VAL A 40 9.18 1.07 -4.63
C VAL A 40 9.18 0.27 -5.93
N VAL A 41 10.30 0.28 -6.64
CA VAL A 41 10.54 -0.61 -7.78
C VAL A 41 11.41 -1.76 -7.28
N ASP A 42 11.00 -2.99 -7.54
CA ASP A 42 11.80 -4.15 -7.17
C ASP A 42 12.96 -4.40 -8.17
N LYS A 43 13.79 -5.38 -7.87
CA LYS A 43 14.94 -5.73 -8.72
C LYS A 43 14.55 -6.26 -10.11
N LEU A 44 13.28 -6.65 -10.29
CA LEU A 44 12.75 -7.18 -11.54
C LEU A 44 12.03 -6.08 -12.36
N GLY A 45 12.07 -4.82 -11.92
CA GLY A 45 11.37 -3.72 -12.57
C GLY A 45 9.85 -3.78 -12.39
N VAL A 46 9.36 -4.34 -11.29
CA VAL A 46 7.94 -4.38 -10.95
C VAL A 46 7.66 -3.39 -9.83
N GLY A 47 6.57 -2.64 -9.94
CA GLY A 47 6.13 -1.73 -8.89
C GLY A 47 5.66 -2.52 -7.66
N SER A 48 6.04 -2.06 -6.48
CA SER A 48 5.61 -2.65 -5.22
C SER A 48 5.06 -1.58 -4.29
N ILE A 49 3.81 -1.74 -3.88
CA ILE A 49 3.22 -0.91 -2.83
C ILE A 49 3.63 -1.50 -1.49
N GLN A 50 4.49 -0.77 -0.75
CA GLN A 50 5.09 -1.25 0.50
C GLN A 50 4.28 -0.87 1.72
N ASN A 51 3.56 0.23 1.65
CA ASN A 51 2.76 0.75 2.74
C ASN A 51 1.59 1.55 2.18
N ILE A 52 0.41 1.33 2.72
CA ILE A 52 -0.77 2.16 2.49
C ILE A 52 -1.57 2.23 3.77
N GLY A 53 -1.99 3.41 4.14
CA GLY A 53 -2.81 3.63 5.32
C GLY A 53 -3.70 4.85 5.19
N VAL A 54 -4.92 4.74 5.71
CA VAL A 54 -5.87 5.84 5.87
C VAL A 54 -6.27 5.89 7.33
N VAL A 55 -6.14 7.07 7.92
CA VAL A 55 -6.54 7.32 9.32
C VAL A 55 -8.00 6.91 9.51
N PRO A 56 -8.37 6.20 10.60
CA PRO A 56 -9.69 5.62 10.76
C PRO A 56 -10.86 6.58 10.52
N ILE A 57 -10.79 7.80 11.06
CA ILE A 57 -11.85 8.80 10.92
C ILE A 57 -12.04 9.31 9.47
N HIS A 58 -11.06 9.08 8.60
CA HIS A 58 -11.09 9.46 7.19
C HIS A 58 -11.34 8.29 6.25
N ARG A 59 -11.65 7.11 6.77
CA ARG A 59 -12.05 5.95 5.98
C ARG A 59 -13.47 6.11 5.43
N GLY A 60 -13.77 5.38 4.33
CA GLY A 60 -15.07 5.43 3.68
C GLY A 60 -15.26 6.59 2.70
N PHE A 61 -14.30 7.51 2.57
CA PHE A 61 -14.35 8.66 1.65
C PHE A 61 -13.58 8.44 0.33
N GLY A 62 -13.20 7.20 0.03
CA GLY A 62 -12.48 6.88 -1.21
C GLY A 62 -10.98 7.18 -1.21
N LEU A 63 -10.39 7.65 -0.11
CA LEU A 63 -8.98 8.03 -0.04
C LEU A 63 -8.03 6.86 -0.36
N GLY A 64 -8.37 5.65 0.09
CA GLY A 64 -7.58 4.46 -0.24
C GLY A 64 -7.53 4.18 -1.74
N THR A 65 -8.67 4.31 -2.43
CA THR A 65 -8.77 4.20 -3.88
C THR A 65 -7.90 5.25 -4.56
N CYS A 66 -8.06 6.51 -4.19
CA CYS A 66 -7.29 7.62 -4.75
C CYS A 66 -5.79 7.42 -4.57
N LEU A 67 -5.34 7.02 -3.38
CA LEU A 67 -3.92 6.75 -3.10
C LEU A 67 -3.36 5.65 -4.00
N ILE A 68 -4.11 4.55 -4.20
CA ILE A 68 -3.67 3.44 -5.06
C ILE A 68 -3.61 3.90 -6.51
N GLU A 69 -4.62 4.59 -7.01
CA GLU A 69 -4.66 5.11 -8.39
C GLU A 69 -3.48 6.04 -8.66
N GLN A 70 -3.14 6.94 -7.72
CA GLN A 70 -2.00 7.82 -7.83
C GLN A 70 -0.66 7.05 -7.84
N ALA A 71 -0.52 6.05 -6.99
CA ALA A 71 0.68 5.21 -7.00
C ALA A 71 0.81 4.43 -8.32
N LEU A 72 -0.29 3.87 -8.82
CA LEU A 72 -0.30 3.17 -10.11
C LEU A 72 0.00 4.10 -11.29
N ALA A 73 -0.50 5.33 -11.25
CA ALA A 73 -0.15 6.36 -12.23
C ALA A 73 1.34 6.69 -12.17
N GLY A 74 1.91 6.81 -10.96
CA GLY A 74 3.33 7.01 -10.75
C GLY A 74 4.19 5.87 -11.31
N PHE A 75 3.80 4.62 -11.09
CA PHE A 75 4.46 3.45 -11.69
C PHE A 75 4.40 3.49 -13.22
N ARG A 76 3.21 3.75 -13.79
CA ARG A 76 3.04 3.86 -15.26
C ARG A 76 3.89 4.97 -15.86
N GLY A 77 3.96 6.12 -15.20
CA GLY A 77 4.80 7.24 -15.62
C GLY A 77 6.30 6.91 -15.68
N GLN A 78 6.74 5.89 -14.95
CA GLN A 78 8.10 5.35 -15.00
C GLN A 78 8.24 4.14 -15.95
N GLY A 79 7.22 3.85 -16.75
CA GLY A 79 7.25 2.74 -17.71
C GLY A 79 6.97 1.37 -17.10
N LEU A 80 6.59 1.29 -15.84
CA LEU A 80 6.27 0.02 -15.19
C LEU A 80 4.86 -0.43 -15.58
N ARG A 81 4.75 -1.68 -16.03
CA ARG A 81 3.49 -2.27 -16.51
C ARG A 81 2.80 -3.15 -15.48
N ARG A 82 3.49 -3.51 -14.42
CA ARG A 82 2.98 -4.37 -13.35
C ARG A 82 3.28 -3.77 -11.99
N ALA A 83 2.35 -3.98 -11.09
CA ALA A 83 2.57 -3.68 -9.68
C ALA A 83 1.96 -4.76 -8.79
N PHE A 84 2.50 -4.93 -7.61
CA PHE A 84 1.97 -5.85 -6.61
C PHE A 84 1.94 -5.19 -5.23
N LEU A 85 1.19 -5.79 -4.34
CA LEU A 85 1.16 -5.46 -2.93
C LEU A 85 0.98 -6.73 -2.11
N GLU A 86 1.34 -6.66 -0.85
CA GLU A 86 1.05 -7.69 0.12
C GLU A 86 -0.07 -7.20 1.05
N VAL A 87 -1.00 -8.07 1.35
CA VAL A 87 -2.10 -7.79 2.28
C VAL A 87 -2.39 -9.01 3.14
N THR A 88 -2.69 -8.78 4.39
CA THR A 88 -3.11 -9.83 5.31
C THR A 88 -4.46 -10.38 4.87
N ALA A 89 -4.61 -11.71 4.83
CA ALA A 89 -5.83 -12.36 4.37
C ALA A 89 -7.07 -11.96 5.20
N GLU A 90 -6.89 -11.71 6.49
CA GLU A 90 -7.93 -11.29 7.41
C GLU A 90 -8.40 -9.85 7.17
N ASN A 91 -7.61 -9.03 6.49
CA ASN A 91 -8.00 -7.68 6.11
C ASN A 91 -8.95 -7.69 4.89
N SER A 92 -10.13 -8.26 5.10
CA SER A 92 -11.13 -8.45 4.04
C SER A 92 -11.57 -7.14 3.37
N GLY A 93 -11.55 -6.04 4.11
CA GLY A 93 -11.85 -4.71 3.57
C GLY A 93 -10.84 -4.25 2.54
N ALA A 94 -9.56 -4.38 2.84
CA ALA A 94 -8.48 -4.06 1.92
C ALA A 94 -8.47 -5.02 0.71
N VAL A 95 -8.65 -6.31 0.95
CA VAL A 95 -8.72 -7.32 -0.14
C VAL A 95 -9.83 -6.96 -1.14
N ARG A 96 -11.04 -6.63 -0.66
CA ARG A 96 -12.14 -6.20 -1.54
C ARG A 96 -11.83 -4.92 -2.31
N LEU A 97 -11.17 -3.96 -1.65
CA LEU A 97 -10.75 -2.72 -2.31
C LEU A 97 -9.78 -3.02 -3.47
N TYR A 98 -8.75 -3.81 -3.22
CA TYR A 98 -7.76 -4.15 -4.25
C TYR A 98 -8.37 -4.94 -5.41
N GLN A 99 -9.26 -5.89 -5.13
CA GLN A 99 -9.98 -6.64 -6.17
C GLN A 99 -10.83 -5.73 -7.06
N ARG A 100 -11.54 -4.74 -6.49
CA ARG A 100 -12.29 -3.75 -7.27
C ARG A 100 -11.40 -2.89 -8.17
N LEU A 101 -10.14 -2.65 -7.77
CA LEU A 101 -9.16 -1.93 -8.55
C LEU A 101 -8.41 -2.81 -9.56
N GLY A 102 -8.83 -4.07 -9.75
CA GLY A 102 -8.27 -4.97 -10.73
C GLY A 102 -7.10 -5.82 -10.25
N PHE A 103 -6.73 -5.75 -8.98
CA PHE A 103 -5.72 -6.64 -8.43
C PHE A 103 -6.25 -8.07 -8.37
N ARG A 104 -5.39 -9.02 -8.73
CA ARG A 104 -5.69 -10.45 -8.67
C ARG A 104 -4.76 -11.13 -7.68
N ARG A 105 -5.29 -12.07 -6.92
CA ARG A 105 -4.48 -12.89 -6.03
C ARG A 105 -3.57 -13.80 -6.88
N THR A 106 -2.25 -13.67 -6.67
CA THR A 106 -1.27 -14.50 -7.38
C THR A 106 -0.66 -15.57 -6.48
N LYS A 107 -0.46 -15.26 -5.19
CA LYS A 107 0.22 -16.15 -4.24
C LYS A 107 -0.27 -15.88 -2.82
N THR A 108 -0.40 -16.94 -2.03
CA THR A 108 -0.56 -16.84 -0.58
C THR A 108 0.72 -17.33 0.09
N ILE A 109 1.27 -16.54 0.99
CA ILE A 109 2.47 -16.88 1.75
C ILE A 109 2.06 -16.99 3.21
N TYR A 110 2.40 -18.11 3.83
CA TYR A 110 2.25 -18.31 5.27
C TYR A 110 3.58 -17.99 5.94
N LYS A 111 3.59 -17.03 6.85
CA LYS A 111 4.74 -16.73 7.69
C LYS A 111 4.49 -17.34 9.05
N VAL A 112 5.42 -18.13 9.54
CA VAL A 112 5.39 -18.62 10.92
C VAL A 112 5.73 -17.46 11.82
N VAL A 113 4.83 -17.17 12.77
CA VAL A 113 5.11 -16.22 13.85
C VAL A 113 5.60 -17.04 15.03
N GLU A 114 6.87 -16.92 15.39
CA GLU A 114 7.35 -17.45 16.67
C GLU A 114 6.70 -16.64 17.79
N ALA A 115 5.91 -17.34 18.62
CA ALA A 115 5.36 -16.73 19.82
C ALA A 115 6.51 -16.52 20.81
N THR A 116 7.04 -15.33 20.87
CA THR A 116 7.82 -14.89 22.03
C THR A 116 6.86 -14.42 23.11
N ASP A 117 7.02 -14.95 24.31
CA ASP A 117 6.24 -14.65 25.51
C ASP A 117 6.46 -13.22 26.01
N GLU A 118 6.19 -12.22 25.19
CA GLU A 118 6.04 -10.85 25.65
C GLU A 118 5.03 -10.13 24.75
N VAL A 119 3.87 -9.88 25.33
CA VAL A 119 2.81 -9.07 24.74
C VAL A 119 3.24 -7.62 24.77
N PRO A 120 3.35 -6.97 23.61
CA PRO A 120 2.63 -5.74 23.46
C PRO A 120 1.68 -5.81 22.27
N ALA A 121 0.48 -5.38 22.53
CA ALA A 121 -0.55 -5.18 21.55
C ALA A 121 -0.09 -4.32 20.38
N CYS A 122 0.37 -4.99 19.32
CA CYS A 122 0.34 -4.50 17.96
C CYS A 122 0.45 -5.72 17.07
N GLU A 123 -0.66 -6.11 16.53
CA GLU A 123 -0.91 -7.35 15.81
C GLU A 123 0.13 -7.67 14.78
N SER A 124 0.81 -8.74 15.03
CA SER A 124 1.55 -9.49 14.07
C SER A 124 0.59 -10.37 13.29
N VAL A 125 0.34 -10.09 12.07
CA VAL A 125 -0.39 -11.00 11.22
C VAL A 125 0.40 -11.23 9.96
N ALA A 126 0.76 -12.46 9.78
CA ALA A 126 1.58 -12.84 8.68
C ALA A 126 0.81 -13.75 7.71
N SER A 127 0.00 -13.17 6.90
CA SER A 127 -0.46 -13.80 5.67
C SER A 127 -0.36 -12.79 4.55
N ALA A 128 0.62 -12.94 3.70
CA ALA A 128 0.83 -12.04 2.59
C ALA A 128 0.14 -12.60 1.34
N VAL A 129 -0.74 -11.83 0.79
CA VAL A 129 -1.37 -12.11 -0.51
C VAL A 129 -0.75 -11.15 -1.53
N GLY A 130 0.04 -11.70 -2.42
CA GLY A 130 0.56 -10.96 -3.56
C GLY A 130 -0.51 -10.86 -4.65
N THR A 131 -0.78 -9.66 -5.11
CA THR A 131 -1.75 -9.45 -6.18
C THR A 131 -1.05 -8.77 -7.37
N GLN A 132 -1.17 -9.38 -8.53
CA GLN A 132 -0.64 -8.84 -9.77
C GLN A 132 -1.69 -7.96 -10.45
N LEU A 133 -1.29 -6.77 -10.89
CA LEU A 133 -2.14 -5.94 -11.72
C LEU A 133 -2.40 -6.62 -13.06
N ALA A 134 -3.67 -6.67 -13.44
CA ALA A 134 -4.01 -6.85 -14.84
C ALA A 134 -3.64 -5.55 -15.58
N GLU A 135 -3.01 -5.68 -16.75
CA GLU A 135 -2.82 -4.56 -17.65
C GLU A 135 -4.19 -3.93 -17.95
N PRO A 136 -4.35 -2.60 -17.83
CA PRO A 136 -5.45 -1.98 -18.53
C PRO A 136 -5.19 -2.22 -20.01
N ALA A 137 -6.14 -2.84 -20.69
CA ALA A 137 -6.12 -2.88 -22.13
C ALA A 137 -5.96 -1.44 -22.63
N CYS A 138 -4.83 -1.17 -23.26
CA CYS A 138 -4.63 0.08 -23.95
C CYS A 138 -5.59 0.06 -25.17
N PRO A 139 -6.43 1.09 -25.36
CA PRO A 139 -7.12 1.23 -26.62
C PRO A 139 -6.14 1.47 -27.75
#